data_0fa17fa2cb9e932f23a2b3cac6abc4be
#
_entry.id   0fa17fa2cb9e932f23a2b3cac6abc4be
#
_cell.length_a   1.000
_cell.length_b   1.000
_cell.length_c   1.000
_cell.angle_alpha   90.00
_cell.angle_beta   90.00
_cell.angle_gamma   90.00
#
_symmetry.space_group_name_H-M   'P 1'
#
loop_
_entity.id
_entity.type
_entity.pdbx_description
1 polymer ?
#
loop_
_entity_poly.entity_id
_entity_poly.type
_entity_poly.pdbx_seq_one_letter_code
_entity_poly.pdbx_strand_id
1 'polypeptide(L)'
;MKVAVVGGGPAGCAAAYTLRKQGHEVVLFEAQDHVGGRTSQVLKEGFSLGSGALFLMGGIYPRTNAILKELGCYRELIPWDAETEILDADGRRYTAKFDQVMSFLRMPVLSWRGKLRIAAGVARELVTPGPKLCFDGAELARFDDGENLETWSRRVLGERGTTYITVPYMGFLYAVPISWLSPALFHAVVKQFYRLALTVPPKGVGQVCDWLVEGTPGLDLRLSTPVDKITPDGAGFTVTAGGERHPVDAVIVAPEPGVAADLLEDLVEPESTKKLRDCMYSDYAHVQVCFKRNPWPKHRASVALPANMERDWGACVLLSKRQPSAVPEGGEAVGVYFYTPPLERMSDADIIKSALNAVLEVYGPAPDPDFVELFHYRRGLSIANPGHYGTLDSLHAEMPPGVYLAGDYFAHAGVEAAIFSGELAANRLNAPTPPADPQSPADTAAAVKP
;
A
#
# COMPACT_ATOMS: atom_id res chain seq x y z
N MET A 1 -11.98 -27.70 4.91
CA MET A 1 -11.78 -27.04 6.20
C MET A 1 -12.62 -25.78 6.23
N LYS A 2 -13.07 -25.38 7.42
CA LYS A 2 -13.71 -24.08 7.63
C LYS A 2 -12.65 -23.08 8.09
N VAL A 3 -12.47 -21.99 7.37
CA VAL A 3 -11.40 -21.01 7.59
C VAL A 3 -12.00 -19.63 7.85
N ALA A 4 -11.57 -18.99 8.94
CA ALA A 4 -11.87 -17.59 9.18
C ALA A 4 -10.79 -16.70 8.54
N VAL A 5 -11.23 -15.64 7.88
CA VAL A 5 -10.36 -14.54 7.42
C VAL A 5 -10.76 -13.29 8.17
N VAL A 6 -9.82 -12.64 8.84
CA VAL A 6 -10.04 -11.43 9.64
C VAL A 6 -9.50 -10.22 8.89
N GLY A 7 -10.40 -9.28 8.56
CA GLY A 7 -10.09 -8.07 7.80
C GLY A 7 -10.41 -8.17 6.31
N GLY A 8 -11.31 -7.29 5.83
CA GLY A 8 -11.81 -7.22 4.45
C GLY A 8 -11.02 -6.25 3.54
N GLY A 9 -9.75 -5.96 3.86
CA GLY A 9 -8.84 -5.26 2.97
C GLY A 9 -8.37 -6.14 1.80
N PRO A 10 -7.53 -5.61 0.88
CA PRO A 10 -7.05 -6.38 -0.29
C PRO A 10 -6.39 -7.72 0.06
N ALA A 11 -5.68 -7.81 1.20
CA ALA A 11 -5.05 -9.05 1.65
C ALA A 11 -6.07 -10.11 2.05
N GLY A 12 -7.07 -9.74 2.87
CA GLY A 12 -8.11 -10.68 3.30
C GLY A 12 -9.04 -11.08 2.17
N CYS A 13 -9.43 -10.14 1.29
CA CYS A 13 -10.23 -10.46 0.10
C CYS A 13 -9.51 -11.44 -0.83
N ALA A 14 -8.20 -11.25 -1.07
CA ALA A 14 -7.40 -12.17 -1.87
C ALA A 14 -7.22 -13.53 -1.21
N ALA A 15 -7.04 -13.57 0.12
CA ALA A 15 -6.98 -14.82 0.88
C ALA A 15 -8.31 -15.59 0.77
N ALA A 16 -9.44 -14.91 0.99
CA ALA A 16 -10.77 -15.52 0.90
C ALA A 16 -11.06 -16.07 -0.50
N TYR A 17 -10.75 -15.29 -1.55
CA TYR A 17 -10.86 -15.72 -2.95
C TYR A 17 -10.04 -16.98 -3.21
N THR A 18 -8.79 -16.99 -2.79
CA THR A 18 -7.86 -18.12 -3.01
C THR A 18 -8.32 -19.37 -2.27
N LEU A 19 -8.71 -19.25 -1.00
CA LEU A 19 -9.23 -20.36 -0.19
C LEU A 19 -10.50 -20.96 -0.77
N ARG A 20 -11.44 -20.14 -1.25
CA ARG A 20 -12.67 -20.62 -1.89
C ARG A 20 -12.37 -21.41 -3.17
N LYS A 21 -11.42 -20.95 -3.98
CA LYS A 21 -10.94 -21.71 -5.17
C LYS A 21 -10.32 -23.06 -4.80
N GLN A 22 -9.70 -23.15 -3.62
CA GLN A 22 -9.12 -24.37 -3.08
C GLN A 22 -10.17 -25.31 -2.44
N GLY A 23 -11.46 -24.91 -2.41
CA GLY A 23 -12.56 -25.73 -1.91
C GLY A 23 -12.81 -25.63 -0.41
N HIS A 24 -12.23 -24.64 0.27
CA HIS A 24 -12.50 -24.40 1.69
C HIS A 24 -13.83 -23.68 1.90
N GLU A 25 -14.47 -23.91 3.06
CA GLU A 25 -15.54 -23.06 3.58
C GLU A 25 -14.90 -21.81 4.22
N VAL A 26 -15.28 -20.61 3.78
CA VAL A 26 -14.64 -19.37 4.23
C VAL A 26 -15.65 -18.41 4.79
N VAL A 27 -15.37 -17.89 5.98
CA VAL A 27 -16.04 -16.73 6.56
C VAL A 27 -15.04 -15.57 6.62
N LEU A 28 -15.42 -14.42 6.04
CA LEU A 28 -14.63 -13.19 6.06
C LEU A 28 -15.30 -12.16 6.99
N PHE A 29 -14.60 -11.79 8.05
CA PHE A 29 -15.04 -10.78 9.01
C PHE A 29 -14.42 -9.43 8.69
N GLU A 30 -15.24 -8.40 8.57
CA GLU A 30 -14.83 -7.00 8.39
C GLU A 30 -15.54 -6.10 9.40
N ALA A 31 -14.76 -5.24 10.05
CA ALA A 31 -15.26 -4.33 11.08
C ALA A 31 -16.10 -3.18 10.51
N GLN A 32 -15.82 -2.76 9.27
CA GLN A 32 -16.56 -1.72 8.57
C GLN A 32 -17.81 -2.30 7.89
N ASP A 33 -18.68 -1.43 7.44
CA ASP A 33 -19.86 -1.77 6.63
C ASP A 33 -19.54 -2.07 5.15
N HIS A 34 -18.28 -2.05 4.76
CA HIS A 34 -17.78 -2.28 3.41
C HIS A 34 -16.38 -2.92 3.43
N VAL A 35 -16.02 -3.59 2.34
CA VAL A 35 -14.66 -4.10 2.11
C VAL A 35 -13.75 -3.01 1.52
N GLY A 36 -12.44 -3.28 1.47
CA GLY A 36 -11.46 -2.39 0.84
C GLY A 36 -10.44 -1.81 1.83
N GLY A 37 -10.78 -1.64 3.10
CA GLY A 37 -9.86 -1.06 4.09
C GLY A 37 -9.28 0.28 3.60
N ARG A 38 -7.95 0.42 3.59
CA ARG A 38 -7.25 1.63 3.11
C ARG A 38 -7.34 1.88 1.59
N THR A 39 -8.06 1.06 0.84
CA THR A 39 -8.35 1.29 -0.58
C THR A 39 -9.83 1.62 -0.83
N SER A 40 -10.65 1.66 0.21
CA SER A 40 -12.10 1.90 0.12
C SER A 40 -12.44 3.26 -0.48
N GLN A 41 -13.72 3.50 -0.73
CA GLN A 41 -14.21 4.71 -1.37
C GLN A 41 -15.46 5.22 -0.70
N VAL A 42 -15.57 6.55 -0.66
CA VAL A 42 -16.76 7.26 -0.19
C VAL A 42 -17.48 7.83 -1.41
N LEU A 43 -18.73 7.42 -1.57
CA LEU A 43 -19.62 7.99 -2.58
C LEU A 43 -20.41 9.14 -1.95
N LYS A 44 -20.18 10.38 -2.44
CA LYS A 44 -20.81 11.57 -1.88
C LYS A 44 -21.11 12.57 -2.99
N GLU A 45 -22.37 12.99 -3.12
CA GLU A 45 -22.83 14.02 -4.05
C GLU A 45 -22.39 13.81 -5.51
N GLY A 46 -22.31 12.55 -5.95
CA GLY A 46 -21.86 12.18 -7.30
C GLY A 46 -20.36 12.04 -7.47
N PHE A 47 -19.58 12.26 -6.40
CA PHE A 47 -18.14 12.00 -6.37
C PHE A 47 -17.85 10.59 -5.83
N SER A 48 -16.80 9.96 -6.35
CA SER A 48 -16.21 8.72 -5.82
C SER A 48 -14.82 9.03 -5.28
N LEU A 49 -14.74 9.25 -3.97
CA LEU A 49 -13.53 9.72 -3.31
C LEU A 49 -12.77 8.54 -2.70
N GLY A 50 -11.57 8.24 -3.21
CA GLY A 50 -10.72 7.19 -2.66
C GLY A 50 -10.20 7.56 -1.27
N SER A 51 -10.25 6.61 -0.33
CA SER A 51 -9.82 6.82 1.05
C SER A 51 -8.30 6.73 1.25
N GLY A 52 -7.55 6.16 0.28
CA GLY A 52 -6.09 6.00 0.38
C GLY A 52 -5.43 5.76 -0.97
N ALA A 53 -5.43 4.52 -1.46
CA ALA A 53 -4.75 4.16 -2.70
C ALA A 53 -5.34 4.90 -3.92
N LEU A 54 -4.44 5.42 -4.77
CA LEU A 54 -4.81 6.26 -5.91
C LEU A 54 -4.88 5.52 -7.24
N PHE A 55 -4.00 4.54 -7.44
CA PHE A 55 -3.83 3.82 -8.70
C PHE A 55 -3.22 2.44 -8.49
N LEU A 56 -3.25 1.63 -9.53
CA LEU A 56 -2.55 0.37 -9.63
C LEU A 56 -1.33 0.55 -10.56
N MET A 57 -0.21 -0.05 -10.20
CA MET A 57 0.98 -0.10 -11.05
C MET A 57 0.90 -1.32 -11.98
N GLY A 58 -0.07 -1.30 -12.91
CA GLY A 58 -0.52 -2.46 -13.66
C GLY A 58 0.58 -3.30 -14.32
N GLY A 59 1.65 -2.67 -14.83
CA GLY A 59 2.74 -3.39 -15.48
C GLY A 59 3.63 -4.21 -14.54
N ILE A 60 3.63 -3.88 -13.25
CA ILE A 60 4.46 -4.52 -12.22
C ILE A 60 3.64 -5.18 -11.10
N TYR A 61 2.31 -5.32 -11.30
CA TYR A 61 1.38 -5.99 -10.41
C TYR A 61 0.94 -7.36 -10.99
N PRO A 62 1.81 -8.39 -11.01
CA PRO A 62 1.51 -9.65 -11.68
C PRO A 62 0.34 -10.42 -11.06
N ARG A 63 0.19 -10.40 -9.72
CA ARG A 63 -0.86 -11.17 -9.03
C ARG A 63 -2.22 -10.50 -9.17
N THR A 64 -2.28 -9.19 -8.89
CA THR A 64 -3.49 -8.40 -9.10
C THR A 64 -3.99 -8.54 -10.54
N ASN A 65 -3.09 -8.38 -11.52
CA ASN A 65 -3.45 -8.53 -12.94
C ASN A 65 -3.95 -9.94 -13.30
N ALA A 66 -3.35 -10.99 -12.72
CA ALA A 66 -3.77 -12.37 -12.95
C ALA A 66 -5.19 -12.59 -12.44
N ILE A 67 -5.49 -12.17 -11.21
CA ILE A 67 -6.82 -12.28 -10.60
C ILE A 67 -7.86 -11.47 -11.39
N LEU A 68 -7.56 -10.21 -11.73
CA LEU A 68 -8.50 -9.37 -12.49
C LEU A 68 -8.79 -9.93 -13.90
N LYS A 69 -7.81 -10.58 -14.54
CA LYS A 69 -8.01 -11.30 -15.81
C LYS A 69 -8.90 -12.52 -15.63
N GLU A 70 -8.70 -13.28 -14.59
CA GLU A 70 -9.51 -14.45 -14.25
C GLU A 70 -10.97 -14.07 -13.97
N LEU A 71 -11.18 -12.96 -13.24
CA LEU A 71 -12.49 -12.38 -12.95
C LEU A 71 -13.13 -11.67 -14.16
N GLY A 72 -12.39 -11.45 -15.26
CA GLY A 72 -12.85 -10.75 -16.44
C GLY A 72 -12.84 -9.22 -16.35
N CYS A 73 -12.47 -8.66 -15.18
CA CYS A 73 -12.51 -7.22 -14.88
C CYS A 73 -11.29 -6.43 -15.37
N TYR A 74 -10.22 -7.10 -15.79
CA TYR A 74 -8.98 -6.44 -16.21
C TYR A 74 -9.19 -5.41 -17.33
N ARG A 75 -10.15 -5.64 -18.21
CA ARG A 75 -10.47 -4.75 -19.35
C ARG A 75 -11.22 -3.48 -18.93
N GLU A 76 -11.74 -3.44 -17.73
CA GLU A 76 -12.43 -2.28 -17.17
C GLU A 76 -11.45 -1.22 -16.64
N LEU A 77 -10.18 -1.59 -16.43
CA LEU A 77 -9.16 -0.67 -15.92
C LEU A 77 -8.96 0.51 -16.87
N ILE A 78 -9.04 1.71 -16.31
CA ILE A 78 -8.84 2.97 -17.02
C ILE A 78 -7.37 3.36 -16.92
N PRO A 79 -6.69 3.77 -18.02
CA PRO A 79 -5.36 4.33 -17.95
C PRO A 79 -5.31 5.59 -17.07
N TRP A 80 -4.32 5.66 -16.20
CA TRP A 80 -4.06 6.82 -15.36
C TRP A 80 -2.99 7.70 -16.02
N ASP A 81 -3.28 8.98 -16.26
CA ASP A 81 -2.30 9.90 -16.85
C ASP A 81 -1.16 10.21 -15.86
N ALA A 82 0.05 9.88 -16.27
CA ALA A 82 1.26 10.01 -15.45
C ALA A 82 1.92 11.41 -15.53
N GLU A 83 1.32 12.40 -16.21
CA GLU A 83 1.88 13.74 -16.32
C GLU A 83 1.88 14.45 -14.97
N THR A 84 3.07 14.89 -14.55
CA THR A 84 3.33 15.45 -13.22
C THR A 84 4.15 16.74 -13.37
N GLU A 85 3.78 17.77 -12.62
CA GLU A 85 4.58 18.96 -12.41
C GLU A 85 5.35 18.86 -11.09
N ILE A 86 6.65 19.12 -11.12
CA ILE A 86 7.48 19.24 -9.92
C ILE A 86 7.66 20.73 -9.64
N LEU A 87 7.22 21.16 -8.44
CA LEU A 87 7.28 22.55 -8.00
C LEU A 87 8.56 22.81 -7.23
N ASP A 88 9.38 23.73 -7.72
CA ASP A 88 10.56 24.21 -7.01
C ASP A 88 10.20 25.22 -5.91
N ALA A 89 11.13 25.47 -5.00
CA ALA A 89 10.95 26.48 -3.92
C ALA A 89 10.75 27.89 -4.47
N ASP A 90 11.34 28.20 -5.64
CA ASP A 90 11.22 29.51 -6.32
C ASP A 90 9.97 29.65 -7.21
N GLY A 91 9.06 28.66 -7.15
CA GLY A 91 7.80 28.64 -7.93
C GLY A 91 7.95 28.15 -9.37
N ARG A 92 9.17 27.74 -9.80
CA ARG A 92 9.35 27.10 -11.11
C ARG A 92 8.70 25.74 -11.13
N ARG A 93 8.21 25.35 -12.32
CA ARG A 93 7.54 24.08 -12.56
C ARG A 93 8.25 23.29 -13.64
N TYR A 94 8.48 22.02 -13.38
CA TYR A 94 9.15 21.10 -14.30
C TYR A 94 8.23 19.92 -14.59
N THR A 95 7.83 19.74 -15.85
CA THR A 95 6.95 18.64 -16.23
C THR A 95 7.73 17.35 -16.46
N ALA A 96 7.26 16.26 -15.91
CA ALA A 96 7.76 14.91 -16.15
C ALA A 96 6.58 13.91 -16.23
N LYS A 97 6.81 12.77 -16.91
CA LYS A 97 5.88 11.63 -16.87
C LYS A 97 6.48 10.53 -16.02
N PHE A 98 5.75 10.13 -14.98
CA PHE A 98 6.22 9.16 -13.99
C PHE A 98 6.57 7.79 -14.60
N ASP A 99 5.90 7.39 -15.65
CA ASP A 99 6.07 6.13 -16.37
C ASP A 99 7.11 6.18 -17.50
N GLN A 100 7.81 7.31 -17.70
CA GLN A 100 8.73 7.51 -18.82
C GLN A 100 10.10 8.03 -18.38
N VAL A 101 11.13 7.16 -18.38
CA VAL A 101 12.51 7.52 -18.03
C VAL A 101 13.02 8.71 -18.85
N MET A 102 12.72 8.75 -20.15
CA MET A 102 13.17 9.83 -21.04
C MET A 102 12.57 11.20 -20.68
N SER A 103 11.42 11.22 -20.02
CA SER A 103 10.81 12.45 -19.53
C SER A 103 11.68 13.11 -18.46
N PHE A 104 12.22 12.32 -17.51
CA PHE A 104 13.16 12.81 -16.51
C PHE A 104 14.45 13.34 -17.11
N LEU A 105 15.00 12.61 -18.09
CA LEU A 105 16.23 13.04 -18.78
C LEU A 105 16.04 14.34 -19.59
N ARG A 106 14.80 14.69 -19.94
CA ARG A 106 14.48 15.96 -20.63
C ARG A 106 14.32 17.14 -19.70
N MET A 107 14.19 16.92 -18.38
CA MET A 107 14.01 18.00 -17.42
C MET A 107 15.15 19.03 -17.49
N PRO A 108 14.85 20.33 -17.66
CA PRO A 108 15.87 21.37 -17.82
C PRO A 108 16.67 21.63 -16.54
N VAL A 109 16.11 21.30 -15.37
CA VAL A 109 16.79 21.43 -14.07
C VAL A 109 18.00 20.51 -13.93
N LEU A 110 18.06 19.41 -14.69
CA LEU A 110 19.17 18.48 -14.68
C LEU A 110 20.26 18.91 -15.68
N SER A 111 21.48 19.14 -15.20
CA SER A 111 22.63 19.38 -16.05
C SER A 111 22.96 18.15 -16.92
N TRP A 112 23.70 18.32 -18.03
CA TRP A 112 24.12 17.19 -18.89
C TRP A 112 24.92 16.14 -18.10
N ARG A 113 25.80 16.59 -17.17
CA ARG A 113 26.52 15.68 -16.25
C ARG A 113 25.60 14.91 -15.32
N GLY A 114 24.59 15.58 -14.79
CA GLY A 114 23.55 14.93 -13.97
C GLY A 114 22.77 13.87 -14.76
N LYS A 115 22.39 14.20 -16.00
CA LYS A 115 21.70 13.26 -16.91
C LYS A 115 22.54 12.02 -17.21
N LEU A 116 23.86 12.21 -17.50
CA LEU A 116 24.78 11.08 -17.70
C LEU A 116 24.95 10.24 -16.43
N ARG A 117 25.03 10.88 -15.25
CA ARG A 117 25.13 10.16 -13.98
C ARG A 117 23.88 9.31 -13.72
N ILE A 118 22.70 9.86 -13.94
CA ILE A 118 21.42 9.13 -13.81
C ILE A 118 21.38 7.96 -14.79
N ALA A 119 21.71 8.19 -16.06
CA ALA A 119 21.75 7.15 -17.08
C ALA A 119 22.72 6.02 -16.71
N ALA A 120 23.92 6.35 -16.23
CA ALA A 120 24.92 5.38 -15.79
C ALA A 120 24.44 4.61 -14.53
N GLY A 121 23.80 5.31 -13.58
CA GLY A 121 23.19 4.69 -12.40
C GLY A 121 22.11 3.68 -12.76
N VAL A 122 21.16 4.08 -13.60
CA VAL A 122 20.10 3.19 -14.10
C VAL A 122 20.69 2.01 -14.89
N ALA A 123 21.64 2.25 -15.78
CA ALA A 123 22.31 1.18 -16.52
C ALA A 123 23.01 0.18 -15.60
N ARG A 124 23.67 0.65 -14.54
CA ARG A 124 24.27 -0.19 -13.53
C ARG A 124 23.21 -1.03 -12.81
N GLU A 125 22.09 -0.44 -12.37
CA GLU A 125 21.01 -1.17 -11.74
C GLU A 125 20.43 -2.26 -12.64
N LEU A 126 20.32 -2.03 -13.94
CA LEU A 126 19.81 -3.01 -14.89
C LEU A 126 20.72 -4.24 -15.05
N VAL A 127 22.04 -4.08 -14.92
CA VAL A 127 23.01 -5.17 -15.10
C VAL A 127 23.45 -5.84 -13.79
N THR A 128 23.26 -5.19 -12.62
CA THR A 128 23.58 -5.81 -11.33
C THR A 128 22.48 -6.77 -10.89
N PRO A 129 22.81 -7.84 -10.11
CA PRO A 129 21.77 -8.65 -9.47
C PRO A 129 20.84 -7.79 -8.63
N GLY A 130 19.56 -8.13 -8.59
CA GLY A 130 18.56 -7.40 -7.82
C GLY A 130 17.21 -8.09 -7.85
N PRO A 131 16.22 -7.61 -7.05
CA PRO A 131 14.92 -8.25 -6.93
C PRO A 131 14.17 -8.24 -8.27
N LYS A 132 13.51 -9.37 -8.56
CA LYS A 132 12.68 -9.58 -9.75
C LYS A 132 11.22 -9.21 -9.51
N LEU A 133 10.77 -9.29 -8.26
CA LEU A 133 9.41 -8.96 -7.83
C LEU A 133 9.45 -7.75 -6.90
N CYS A 134 8.61 -6.76 -7.19
CA CYS A 134 8.58 -5.53 -6.41
C CYS A 134 7.88 -5.69 -5.06
N PHE A 135 7.06 -6.73 -4.87
CA PHE A 135 6.12 -6.85 -3.76
C PHE A 135 6.22 -8.20 -3.03
N ASP A 136 7.32 -8.90 -3.23
CA ASP A 136 7.67 -10.11 -2.47
C ASP A 136 8.69 -9.75 -1.40
N GLY A 137 8.26 -9.72 -0.14
CA GLY A 137 9.11 -9.34 1.01
C GLY A 137 10.30 -10.27 1.18
N ALA A 138 10.14 -11.58 0.99
CA ALA A 138 11.23 -12.55 1.11
C ALA A 138 12.29 -12.38 0.00
N GLU A 139 11.87 -11.98 -1.21
CA GLU A 139 12.82 -11.64 -2.26
C GLU A 139 13.52 -10.31 -1.98
N LEU A 140 12.78 -9.28 -1.56
CA LEU A 140 13.33 -7.96 -1.22
C LEU A 140 14.33 -8.02 -0.06
N ALA A 141 14.11 -8.90 0.93
CA ALA A 141 15.02 -9.11 2.05
C ALA A 141 16.45 -9.46 1.62
N ARG A 142 16.62 -10.14 0.49
CA ARG A 142 17.94 -10.52 -0.04
C ARG A 142 18.76 -9.35 -0.58
N PHE A 143 18.11 -8.19 -0.78
CA PHE A 143 18.70 -6.99 -1.36
C PHE A 143 18.57 -5.77 -0.43
N ASP A 144 18.13 -6.00 0.80
CA ASP A 144 18.05 -4.99 1.86
C ASP A 144 19.34 -5.04 2.69
N ASP A 145 20.33 -4.25 2.28
CA ASP A 145 21.68 -4.24 2.85
C ASP A 145 21.86 -3.27 4.02
N GLY A 146 20.75 -2.66 4.48
CA GLY A 146 20.74 -1.70 5.58
C GLY A 146 21.06 -0.25 5.16
N GLU A 147 21.37 0.02 3.90
CA GLU A 147 21.45 1.40 3.37
C GLU A 147 20.04 2.02 3.28
N ASN A 148 19.89 3.33 3.49
CA ASN A 148 18.62 4.01 3.23
C ASN A 148 18.58 4.60 1.81
N LEU A 149 17.36 4.83 1.31
CA LEU A 149 17.12 5.30 -0.06
C LEU A 149 17.74 6.68 -0.34
N GLU A 150 17.81 7.58 0.66
CA GLU A 150 18.40 8.90 0.46
C GLU A 150 19.90 8.79 0.20
N THR A 151 20.63 8.03 1.02
CA THR A 151 22.05 7.78 0.89
C THR A 151 22.37 7.15 -0.48
N TRP A 152 21.62 6.09 -0.82
CA TRP A 152 21.74 5.43 -2.11
C TRP A 152 21.48 6.41 -3.28
N SER A 153 20.39 7.18 -3.21
CA SER A 153 19.99 8.10 -4.28
C SER A 153 21.03 9.21 -4.49
N ARG A 154 21.53 9.83 -3.42
CA ARG A 154 22.58 10.85 -3.49
C ARG A 154 23.87 10.29 -4.10
N ARG A 155 24.24 9.06 -3.74
CA ARG A 155 25.41 8.35 -4.25
C ARG A 155 25.27 8.01 -5.74
N VAL A 156 24.11 7.57 -6.20
CA VAL A 156 23.87 7.06 -7.57
C VAL A 156 23.39 8.16 -8.52
N LEU A 157 22.33 8.90 -8.13
CA LEU A 157 21.68 9.89 -8.99
C LEU A 157 22.25 11.31 -8.78
N GLY A 158 22.95 11.55 -7.67
CA GLY A 158 23.48 12.86 -7.27
C GLY A 158 22.40 13.76 -6.67
N GLU A 159 22.83 14.91 -6.11
CA GLU A 159 21.97 15.83 -5.39
C GLU A 159 20.71 16.22 -6.18
N ARG A 160 20.86 16.72 -7.39
CA ARG A 160 19.71 17.14 -8.21
C ARG A 160 18.83 15.97 -8.65
N GLY A 161 19.38 14.78 -8.90
CA GLY A 161 18.60 13.58 -9.19
C GLY A 161 17.76 13.18 -7.99
N THR A 162 18.34 13.24 -6.80
CA THR A 162 17.61 12.98 -5.55
C THR A 162 16.49 14.00 -5.33
N THR A 163 16.79 15.30 -5.40
CA THR A 163 15.82 16.37 -5.15
C THR A 163 14.66 16.40 -6.14
N TYR A 164 14.90 16.18 -7.44
CA TYR A 164 13.86 16.35 -8.46
C TYR A 164 13.26 15.03 -8.99
N ILE A 165 13.78 13.88 -8.57
CA ILE A 165 13.24 12.58 -8.96
C ILE A 165 12.86 11.77 -7.72
N THR A 166 13.83 11.39 -6.86
CA THR A 166 13.56 10.43 -5.79
C THR A 166 12.65 11.03 -4.71
N VAL A 167 12.95 12.23 -4.22
CA VAL A 167 12.16 12.88 -3.16
C VAL A 167 10.71 13.09 -3.57
N PRO A 168 10.38 13.73 -4.72
CA PRO A 168 8.99 13.98 -5.07
C PRO A 168 8.17 12.72 -5.22
N TYR A 169 8.70 11.70 -5.91
CA TYR A 169 7.93 10.49 -6.21
C TYR A 169 7.87 9.51 -5.06
N MET A 170 8.98 9.22 -4.40
CA MET A 170 9.01 8.26 -3.31
C MET A 170 8.45 8.87 -2.02
N GLY A 171 8.72 10.16 -1.76
CA GLY A 171 8.10 10.90 -0.67
C GLY A 171 6.57 10.96 -0.80
N PHE A 172 6.06 11.19 -2.01
CA PHE A 172 4.62 11.14 -2.29
C PHE A 172 4.03 9.75 -2.09
N LEU A 173 4.67 8.70 -2.65
CA LEU A 173 4.15 7.33 -2.60
C LEU A 173 4.06 6.77 -1.17
N TYR A 174 4.97 7.16 -0.28
CA TYR A 174 5.06 6.63 1.08
C TYR A 174 4.73 7.64 2.17
N ALA A 175 4.53 8.89 1.81
CA ALA A 175 4.23 10.00 2.74
C ALA A 175 5.25 10.15 3.87
N VAL A 176 6.55 9.90 3.60
CA VAL A 176 7.66 10.01 4.56
C VAL A 176 8.93 10.51 3.88
N PRO A 177 9.92 11.03 4.66
CA PRO A 177 11.26 11.27 4.15
C PRO A 177 11.88 10.02 3.55
N ILE A 178 12.54 10.15 2.39
CA ILE A 178 13.16 9.00 1.71
C ILE A 178 14.33 8.37 2.51
N SER A 179 14.84 9.06 3.52
CA SER A 179 15.81 8.51 4.49
C SER A 179 15.23 7.41 5.38
N TRP A 180 13.90 7.29 5.46
CA TRP A 180 13.22 6.23 6.21
C TRP A 180 13.05 4.94 5.40
N LEU A 181 13.24 4.98 4.09
CA LEU A 181 12.95 3.88 3.18
C LEU A 181 14.20 3.06 2.87
N SER A 182 14.04 1.73 2.76
CA SER A 182 15.02 0.85 2.13
C SER A 182 15.05 1.07 0.61
N PRO A 183 16.21 1.02 -0.06
CA PRO A 183 16.29 1.10 -1.51
C PRO A 183 15.85 -0.19 -2.22
N ALA A 184 15.64 -1.31 -1.53
CA ALA A 184 15.35 -2.61 -2.14
C ALA A 184 14.16 -2.58 -3.11
N LEU A 185 13.05 -1.90 -2.73
CA LEU A 185 11.94 -1.67 -3.64
C LEU A 185 12.33 -0.85 -4.86
N PHE A 186 13.12 0.21 -4.67
CA PHE A 186 13.54 1.08 -5.76
C PHE A 186 14.37 0.31 -6.80
N HIS A 187 15.25 -0.60 -6.35
CA HIS A 187 15.98 -1.52 -7.22
C HIS A 187 15.03 -2.37 -8.07
N ALA A 188 13.99 -2.95 -7.44
CA ALA A 188 13.00 -3.75 -8.14
C ALA A 188 12.22 -2.94 -9.18
N VAL A 189 11.77 -1.73 -8.80
CA VAL A 189 11.02 -0.82 -9.68
C VAL A 189 11.89 -0.39 -10.87
N VAL A 190 13.15 0.00 -10.67
CA VAL A 190 14.05 0.39 -11.76
C VAL A 190 14.22 -0.73 -12.78
N LYS A 191 14.38 -1.98 -12.33
CA LYS A 191 14.51 -3.16 -13.21
C LYS A 191 13.26 -3.44 -14.05
N GLN A 192 12.09 -3.08 -13.55
CA GLN A 192 10.81 -3.33 -14.18
C GLN A 192 10.14 -2.06 -14.74
N PHE A 193 10.82 -0.93 -14.67
CA PHE A 193 10.25 0.38 -15.04
C PHE A 193 9.69 0.40 -16.48
N TYR A 194 10.29 -0.33 -17.41
CA TYR A 194 9.81 -0.45 -18.77
C TYR A 194 8.43 -1.10 -18.91
N ARG A 195 7.95 -1.75 -17.84
CA ARG A 195 6.62 -2.39 -17.76
C ARG A 195 5.61 -1.52 -17.02
N LEU A 196 6.05 -0.41 -16.40
CA LEU A 196 5.18 0.42 -15.58
C LEU A 196 4.06 1.01 -16.42
N ALA A 197 2.84 0.74 -16.02
CA ALA A 197 1.63 1.33 -16.55
C ALA A 197 0.69 1.65 -15.38
N LEU A 198 0.28 2.89 -15.25
CA LEU A 198 -0.64 3.28 -14.20
C LEU A 198 -2.08 3.09 -14.68
N THR A 199 -2.89 2.45 -13.86
CA THR A 199 -4.30 2.21 -14.14
C THR A 199 -5.15 2.39 -12.88
N VAL A 200 -6.45 2.56 -13.06
CA VAL A 200 -7.40 2.63 -11.94
C VAL A 200 -8.72 1.96 -12.34
N PRO A 201 -9.40 1.23 -11.44
CA PRO A 201 -10.77 0.80 -11.68
C PRO A 201 -11.73 1.98 -11.82
N PRO A 202 -12.83 1.88 -12.58
CA PRO A 202 -13.77 2.98 -12.82
C PRO A 202 -14.32 3.66 -11.57
N LYS A 203 -14.61 2.88 -10.53
CA LYS A 203 -15.07 3.42 -9.23
C LYS A 203 -13.93 3.73 -8.27
N GLY A 204 -12.65 3.45 -8.64
CA GLY A 204 -11.43 3.61 -7.88
C GLY A 204 -10.86 2.30 -7.34
N VAL A 205 -9.75 2.39 -6.60
CA VAL A 205 -8.93 1.21 -6.25
C VAL A 205 -9.68 0.21 -5.37
N GLY A 206 -10.59 0.65 -4.51
CA GLY A 206 -11.40 -0.23 -3.66
C GLY A 206 -12.25 -1.22 -4.42
N GLN A 207 -12.64 -0.90 -5.66
CA GLN A 207 -13.40 -1.80 -6.53
C GLN A 207 -12.68 -3.15 -6.78
N VAL A 208 -11.37 -3.22 -6.58
CA VAL A 208 -10.64 -4.51 -6.62
C VAL A 208 -11.15 -5.46 -5.55
N CYS A 209 -11.44 -4.97 -4.35
CA CYS A 209 -12.00 -5.78 -3.27
C CYS A 209 -13.45 -6.19 -3.55
N ASP A 210 -14.25 -5.27 -4.11
CA ASP A 210 -15.61 -5.58 -4.53
C ASP A 210 -15.61 -6.73 -5.56
N TRP A 211 -14.79 -6.63 -6.60
CA TRP A 211 -14.64 -7.69 -7.62
C TRP A 211 -14.16 -9.02 -7.05
N LEU A 212 -13.23 -8.99 -6.07
CA LEU A 212 -12.79 -10.21 -5.40
C LEU A 212 -13.93 -10.88 -4.63
N VAL A 213 -14.71 -10.12 -3.88
CA VAL A 213 -15.83 -10.64 -3.09
C VAL A 213 -16.95 -11.14 -4.01
N GLU A 214 -17.36 -10.34 -5.00
CA GLU A 214 -18.37 -10.71 -6.00
C GLU A 214 -17.97 -11.97 -6.78
N GLY A 215 -16.68 -12.09 -7.11
CA GLY A 215 -16.09 -13.25 -7.78
C GLY A 215 -15.83 -14.46 -6.89
N THR A 216 -16.27 -14.44 -5.62
CA THR A 216 -16.06 -15.52 -4.64
C THR A 216 -17.38 -16.21 -4.26
N PRO A 217 -17.92 -17.12 -5.09
CA PRO A 217 -19.19 -17.79 -4.78
C PRO A 217 -19.13 -18.59 -3.47
N GLY A 218 -20.15 -18.40 -2.63
CA GLY A 218 -20.29 -19.11 -1.35
C GLY A 218 -19.37 -18.59 -0.26
N LEU A 219 -18.81 -17.39 -0.40
CA LEU A 219 -18.17 -16.67 0.69
C LEU A 219 -19.22 -16.22 1.71
N ASP A 220 -19.00 -16.54 2.99
CA ASP A 220 -19.76 -15.94 4.10
C ASP A 220 -19.09 -14.61 4.49
N LEU A 221 -19.61 -13.50 3.94
CA LEU A 221 -19.09 -12.16 4.22
C LEU A 221 -19.85 -11.54 5.39
N ARG A 222 -19.15 -11.19 6.45
CA ARG A 222 -19.67 -10.56 7.67
C ARG A 222 -19.13 -9.14 7.80
N LEU A 223 -19.87 -8.17 7.28
CA LEU A 223 -19.59 -6.73 7.44
C LEU A 223 -20.08 -6.24 8.81
N SER A 224 -19.58 -5.10 9.26
CA SER A 224 -19.89 -4.50 10.57
C SER A 224 -19.71 -5.50 11.71
N THR A 225 -18.77 -6.43 11.57
CA THR A 225 -18.55 -7.56 12.49
C THR A 225 -17.07 -7.59 12.89
N PRO A 226 -16.63 -6.70 13.81
CA PRO A 226 -15.27 -6.73 14.31
C PRO A 226 -14.98 -8.05 15.04
N VAL A 227 -13.77 -8.57 14.83
CA VAL A 227 -13.26 -9.72 15.60
C VAL A 227 -12.64 -9.19 16.88
N ASP A 228 -13.15 -9.68 18.00
CA ASP A 228 -12.70 -9.27 19.33
C ASP A 228 -11.57 -10.15 19.85
N LYS A 229 -11.61 -11.46 19.55
CA LYS A 229 -10.65 -12.43 20.06
C LYS A 229 -10.58 -13.70 19.22
N ILE A 230 -9.39 -14.32 19.20
CA ILE A 230 -9.13 -15.64 18.66
C ILE A 230 -8.60 -16.51 19.81
N THR A 231 -9.20 -17.69 20.02
CA THR A 231 -8.77 -18.61 21.09
C THR A 231 -8.61 -20.03 20.53
N PRO A 232 -7.65 -20.84 21.05
CA PRO A 232 -7.55 -22.25 20.68
C PRO A 232 -8.83 -22.99 21.09
N ASP A 233 -9.28 -23.95 20.27
CA ASP A 233 -10.45 -24.79 20.56
C ASP A 233 -10.24 -26.19 19.96
N GLY A 234 -9.79 -27.11 20.79
CA GLY A 234 -9.40 -28.45 20.35
C GLY A 234 -8.25 -28.43 19.35
N ALA A 235 -8.49 -28.95 18.15
CA ALA A 235 -7.52 -28.91 17.04
C ALA A 235 -7.66 -27.68 16.14
N GLY A 236 -8.59 -26.78 16.43
CA GLY A 236 -8.88 -25.56 15.68
C GLY A 236 -8.93 -24.33 16.59
N PHE A 237 -9.77 -23.37 16.21
CA PHE A 237 -9.91 -22.09 16.88
C PHE A 237 -11.37 -21.70 17.03
N THR A 238 -11.67 -20.90 18.05
CA THR A 238 -12.91 -20.12 18.15
C THR A 238 -12.59 -18.66 17.90
N VAL A 239 -13.18 -18.08 16.85
CA VAL A 239 -13.20 -16.64 16.59
C VAL A 239 -14.42 -16.02 17.25
N THR A 240 -14.22 -15.05 18.15
CA THR A 240 -15.29 -14.25 18.74
C THR A 240 -15.42 -12.96 17.94
N ALA A 241 -16.60 -12.74 17.36
CA ALA A 241 -16.88 -11.59 16.51
C ALA A 241 -18.33 -11.15 16.65
N GLY A 242 -18.58 -9.86 16.81
CA GLY A 242 -19.93 -9.32 16.98
C GLY A 242 -20.69 -9.93 18.18
N GLY A 243 -19.99 -10.41 19.21
CA GLY A 243 -20.55 -11.07 20.38
C GLY A 243 -20.88 -12.56 20.17
N GLU A 244 -20.66 -13.14 18.99
CA GLU A 244 -20.90 -14.54 18.66
C GLU A 244 -19.58 -15.32 18.59
N ARG A 245 -19.65 -16.64 18.80
CA ARG A 245 -18.53 -17.56 18.73
C ARG A 245 -18.60 -18.38 17.44
N HIS A 246 -17.53 -18.35 16.67
CA HIS A 246 -17.43 -19.03 15.38
C HIS A 246 -16.30 -20.06 15.44
N PRO A 247 -16.62 -21.38 15.60
CA PRO A 247 -15.60 -22.43 15.53
C PRO A 247 -15.11 -22.62 14.10
N VAL A 248 -13.78 -22.69 13.93
CA VAL A 248 -13.08 -22.80 12.65
C VAL A 248 -11.84 -23.69 12.76
N ASP A 249 -11.41 -24.28 11.65
CA ASP A 249 -10.23 -25.14 11.62
C ASP A 249 -8.92 -24.32 11.55
N ALA A 250 -8.96 -23.13 10.92
CA ALA A 250 -7.82 -22.26 10.74
C ALA A 250 -8.24 -20.79 10.63
N VAL A 251 -7.28 -19.88 10.84
CA VAL A 251 -7.49 -18.42 10.78
C VAL A 251 -6.39 -17.75 9.93
N ILE A 252 -6.81 -16.88 8.99
CA ILE A 252 -5.92 -15.90 8.36
C ILE A 252 -6.18 -14.54 8.97
N VAL A 253 -5.15 -13.94 9.58
CA VAL A 253 -5.19 -12.64 10.26
C VAL A 253 -4.64 -11.60 9.32
N ALA A 254 -5.50 -10.74 8.77
CA ALA A 254 -5.19 -9.78 7.70
C ALA A 254 -5.47 -8.29 8.03
N PRO A 255 -5.73 -7.87 9.30
CA PRO A 255 -5.76 -6.46 9.65
C PRO A 255 -4.36 -5.84 9.68
N GLU A 256 -4.26 -4.56 10.02
CA GLU A 256 -2.97 -3.92 10.25
C GLU A 256 -2.21 -4.60 11.41
N PRO A 257 -0.86 -4.58 11.44
CA PRO A 257 -0.09 -5.44 12.34
C PRO A 257 -0.27 -5.14 13.84
N GLY A 258 -0.67 -3.93 14.24
CA GLY A 258 -1.00 -3.63 15.63
C GLY A 258 -2.23 -4.41 16.09
N VAL A 259 -3.30 -4.37 15.28
CA VAL A 259 -4.52 -5.15 15.54
C VAL A 259 -4.24 -6.65 15.44
N ALA A 260 -3.42 -7.08 14.48
CA ALA A 260 -2.99 -8.48 14.39
C ALA A 260 -2.25 -8.94 15.65
N ALA A 261 -1.36 -8.10 16.19
CA ALA A 261 -0.64 -8.38 17.43
C ALA A 261 -1.59 -8.54 18.64
N ASP A 262 -2.61 -7.69 18.74
CA ASP A 262 -3.59 -7.74 19.83
C ASP A 262 -4.44 -9.01 19.75
N LEU A 263 -4.88 -9.40 18.53
CA LEU A 263 -5.66 -10.63 18.32
C LEU A 263 -4.86 -11.90 18.57
N LEU A 264 -3.53 -11.85 18.45
CA LEU A 264 -2.63 -12.99 18.59
C LEU A 264 -1.91 -13.05 19.95
N GLU A 265 -2.14 -12.09 20.84
CA GLU A 265 -1.38 -11.93 22.09
C GLU A 265 -1.34 -13.21 22.95
N ASP A 266 -2.48 -13.94 23.01
CA ASP A 266 -2.60 -15.19 23.77
C ASP A 266 -2.19 -16.44 22.95
N LEU A 267 -1.77 -16.28 21.69
CA LEU A 267 -1.52 -17.40 20.76
C LEU A 267 -0.06 -17.56 20.37
N VAL A 268 0.73 -16.50 20.47
CA VAL A 268 2.13 -16.48 20.03
C VAL A 268 3.05 -15.91 21.10
N GLU A 269 4.34 -16.13 20.97
CA GLU A 269 5.34 -15.58 21.89
C GLU A 269 5.34 -14.03 21.86
N PRO A 270 5.63 -13.37 22.99
CA PRO A 270 5.66 -11.90 23.07
C PRO A 270 6.60 -11.22 22.06
N GLU A 271 7.67 -11.90 21.66
CA GLU A 271 8.61 -11.37 20.65
C GLU A 271 7.95 -11.27 19.26
N SER A 272 7.08 -12.21 18.91
CA SER A 272 6.35 -12.19 17.63
C SER A 272 5.32 -11.05 17.58
N THR A 273 4.56 -10.82 18.67
CA THR A 273 3.65 -9.67 18.76
C THR A 273 4.43 -8.35 18.79
N LYS A 274 5.62 -8.32 19.40
CA LYS A 274 6.51 -7.16 19.38
C LYS A 274 6.96 -6.82 17.96
N LYS A 275 7.38 -7.80 17.15
CA LYS A 275 7.74 -7.58 15.73
C LYS A 275 6.58 -6.95 14.95
N LEU A 276 5.34 -7.39 15.19
CA LEU A 276 4.14 -6.81 14.56
C LEU A 276 3.91 -5.36 15.03
N ARG A 277 4.01 -5.09 16.33
CA ARG A 277 3.82 -3.73 16.88
C ARG A 277 4.92 -2.76 16.44
N ASP A 278 6.14 -3.25 16.23
CA ASP A 278 7.28 -2.47 15.78
C ASP A 278 7.26 -2.15 14.27
N CYS A 279 6.32 -2.72 13.50
CA CYS A 279 6.13 -2.35 12.10
C CYS A 279 5.91 -0.84 11.96
N MET A 280 6.80 -0.20 11.21
CA MET A 280 6.78 1.24 11.01
C MET A 280 5.67 1.65 10.04
N TYR A 281 4.93 2.71 10.41
CA TYR A 281 3.88 3.28 9.58
C TYR A 281 4.03 4.80 9.49
N SER A 282 3.64 5.37 8.36
CA SER A 282 3.44 6.81 8.25
C SER A 282 2.09 7.21 8.85
N ASP A 283 2.04 8.37 9.48
CA ASP A 283 0.80 9.13 9.61
C ASP A 283 0.44 9.66 8.22
N TYR A 284 -0.78 9.43 7.76
CA TYR A 284 -1.20 9.72 6.39
C TYR A 284 -2.54 10.42 6.39
N ALA A 285 -2.60 11.57 5.79
CA ALA A 285 -3.86 12.26 5.55
C ALA A 285 -3.94 12.79 4.12
N HIS A 286 -5.16 12.86 3.61
CA HIS A 286 -5.44 13.63 2.43
C HIS A 286 -6.82 14.27 2.52
N VAL A 287 -6.94 15.41 1.86
CA VAL A 287 -8.15 16.22 1.79
C VAL A 287 -8.62 16.24 0.35
N GLN A 288 -9.87 15.86 0.12
CA GLN A 288 -10.54 15.99 -1.16
C GLN A 288 -11.33 17.30 -1.16
N VAL A 289 -10.91 18.24 -1.97
CA VAL A 289 -11.56 19.55 -2.15
C VAL A 289 -12.43 19.47 -3.39
N CYS A 290 -13.75 19.47 -3.22
CA CYS A 290 -14.72 19.12 -4.25
C CYS A 290 -15.48 20.34 -4.78
N PHE A 291 -15.56 20.43 -6.11
CA PHE A 291 -16.26 21.48 -6.86
C PHE A 291 -17.23 20.83 -7.85
N LYS A 292 -18.52 21.08 -7.74
CA LYS A 292 -19.53 20.62 -8.71
C LYS A 292 -19.34 21.24 -10.10
N ARG A 293 -18.62 22.36 -10.16
CA ARG A 293 -18.19 23.02 -11.40
C ARG A 293 -16.68 23.26 -11.36
N ASN A 294 -15.95 22.65 -12.29
CA ASN A 294 -14.49 22.74 -12.37
C ASN A 294 -14.01 24.19 -12.55
N PRO A 295 -13.25 24.78 -11.58
CA PRO A 295 -12.74 26.14 -11.69
C PRO A 295 -11.59 26.28 -12.71
N TRP A 296 -10.92 25.15 -13.07
CA TRP A 296 -9.68 25.15 -13.90
C TRP A 296 -9.76 24.23 -15.12
N PRO A 297 -10.75 24.40 -16.01
CA PRO A 297 -10.97 23.46 -17.12
C PRO A 297 -9.82 23.40 -18.14
N LYS A 298 -8.94 24.41 -18.14
CA LYS A 298 -7.78 24.49 -19.04
C LYS A 298 -6.47 24.01 -18.42
N HIS A 299 -6.45 23.66 -17.14
CA HIS A 299 -5.22 23.18 -16.49
C HIS A 299 -4.80 21.82 -17.08
N ARG A 300 -3.51 21.67 -17.43
CA ARG A 300 -3.03 20.47 -18.12
C ARG A 300 -2.48 19.42 -17.19
N ALA A 301 -1.64 19.81 -16.23
CA ALA A 301 -1.01 18.86 -15.33
C ALA A 301 -2.02 18.35 -14.30
N SER A 302 -2.01 17.05 -14.13
CA SER A 302 -2.94 16.36 -13.24
C SER A 302 -2.36 16.10 -11.85
N VAL A 303 -1.04 16.20 -11.67
CA VAL A 303 -0.36 16.11 -10.37
C VAL A 303 0.67 17.20 -10.22
N ALA A 304 0.72 17.79 -9.04
CA ALA A 304 1.79 18.68 -8.62
C ALA A 304 2.49 18.11 -7.38
N LEU A 305 3.81 17.97 -7.44
CA LEU A 305 4.66 17.49 -6.36
C LEU A 305 5.69 18.57 -5.99
N PRO A 306 5.91 18.89 -4.71
CA PRO A 306 7.02 19.74 -4.32
C PRO A 306 8.36 19.02 -4.55
N ALA A 307 9.38 19.75 -5.01
CA ALA A 307 10.73 19.23 -5.22
C ALA A 307 11.45 18.90 -3.91
N ASN A 308 10.99 19.49 -2.80
CA ASN A 308 11.51 19.26 -1.46
C ASN A 308 10.34 19.07 -0.48
N MET A 309 10.65 18.64 0.75
CA MET A 309 9.65 18.42 1.79
C MET A 309 9.51 19.63 2.75
N GLU A 310 9.64 20.85 2.24
CA GLU A 310 9.52 22.07 3.06
C GLU A 310 8.07 22.53 3.23
N ARG A 311 7.14 22.07 2.36
CA ARG A 311 5.71 22.32 2.48
C ARG A 311 5.07 21.31 3.43
N ASP A 312 3.93 21.67 4.02
CA ASP A 312 3.13 20.74 4.84
C ASP A 312 2.51 19.62 4.00
N TRP A 313 2.30 19.85 2.71
CA TRP A 313 1.69 18.92 1.77
C TRP A 313 2.72 18.32 0.79
N GLY A 314 2.47 17.10 0.36
CA GLY A 314 3.35 16.31 -0.52
C GLY A 314 2.85 16.17 -1.96
N ALA A 315 1.55 16.36 -2.22
CA ALA A 315 1.01 16.33 -3.57
C ALA A 315 -0.36 17.02 -3.68
N CYS A 316 -0.65 17.56 -4.87
CA CYS A 316 -2.00 17.95 -5.30
C CYS A 316 -2.37 17.18 -6.57
N VAL A 317 -3.54 16.56 -6.61
CA VAL A 317 -3.99 15.69 -7.70
C VAL A 317 -5.36 16.11 -8.19
N LEU A 318 -5.50 16.43 -9.50
CA LEU A 318 -6.79 16.68 -10.15
C LEU A 318 -7.45 15.34 -10.53
N LEU A 319 -8.56 15.00 -9.88
CA LEU A 319 -9.23 13.72 -10.07
C LEU A 319 -9.86 13.61 -11.46
N SER A 320 -10.51 14.65 -11.96
CA SER A 320 -11.16 14.62 -13.30
C SER A 320 -10.21 14.25 -14.43
N LYS A 321 -8.91 14.58 -14.29
CA LYS A 321 -7.87 14.26 -15.27
C LYS A 321 -7.38 12.82 -15.18
N ARG A 322 -7.43 12.25 -13.98
CA ARG A 322 -6.90 10.94 -13.63
C ARG A 322 -7.93 9.84 -13.69
N GLN A 323 -9.09 10.12 -13.17
CA GLN A 323 -10.24 9.22 -13.10
C GLN A 323 -11.50 10.02 -13.37
N PRO A 324 -11.86 10.26 -14.64
CA PRO A 324 -13.03 11.07 -14.99
C PRO A 324 -14.32 10.61 -14.33
N SER A 325 -14.46 9.31 -14.09
CA SER A 325 -15.62 8.70 -13.40
C SER A 325 -15.69 8.99 -11.90
N ALA A 326 -14.63 9.56 -11.29
CA ALA A 326 -14.62 9.91 -9.87
C ALA A 326 -15.31 11.25 -9.56
N VAL A 327 -15.66 12.02 -10.56
CA VAL A 327 -16.31 13.33 -10.41
C VAL A 327 -17.58 13.40 -11.26
N PRO A 328 -18.60 14.17 -10.85
CA PRO A 328 -19.76 14.40 -11.69
C PRO A 328 -19.38 15.18 -12.96
N GLU A 329 -20.22 15.11 -13.98
CA GLU A 329 -19.99 15.81 -15.25
C GLU A 329 -19.77 17.32 -15.03
N GLY A 330 -18.64 17.82 -15.54
CA GLY A 330 -18.24 19.22 -15.38
C GLY A 330 -17.70 19.58 -13.98
N GLY A 331 -17.61 18.62 -13.06
CA GLY A 331 -17.03 18.79 -11.73
C GLY A 331 -15.52 18.60 -11.67
N GLU A 332 -14.93 18.85 -10.51
CA GLU A 332 -13.53 18.59 -10.18
C GLU A 332 -13.40 18.23 -8.72
N ALA A 333 -12.46 17.35 -8.40
CA ALA A 333 -11.98 17.16 -7.04
C ALA A 333 -10.45 17.26 -7.04
N VAL A 334 -9.92 18.01 -6.07
CA VAL A 334 -8.48 18.11 -5.84
C VAL A 334 -8.13 17.33 -4.59
N GLY A 335 -7.41 16.23 -4.76
CA GLY A 335 -6.80 15.52 -3.65
C GLY A 335 -5.51 16.21 -3.22
N VAL A 336 -5.43 16.68 -1.98
CA VAL A 336 -4.21 17.22 -1.37
C VAL A 336 -3.68 16.23 -0.35
N TYR A 337 -2.46 15.75 -0.54
CA TYR A 337 -1.85 14.66 0.24
C TYR A 337 -0.78 15.21 1.16
N PHE A 338 -0.80 14.74 2.41
CA PHE A 338 0.10 15.17 3.47
C PHE A 338 1.05 14.04 3.84
N TYR A 339 2.19 14.37 4.40
CA TYR A 339 3.23 13.42 4.79
C TYR A 339 3.76 13.65 6.21
N THR A 340 4.28 12.62 6.82
CA THR A 340 5.02 12.62 8.08
C THR A 340 6.40 13.27 7.88
N PRO A 341 6.99 14.06 8.81
CA PRO A 341 6.49 14.34 10.17
C PRO A 341 5.61 15.59 10.32
N PRO A 342 5.45 16.52 9.34
CA PRO A 342 4.62 17.71 9.57
C PRO A 342 3.21 17.38 10.07
N LEU A 343 2.60 16.34 9.49
CA LEU A 343 1.24 15.91 9.80
C LEU A 343 1.02 15.58 11.29
N GLU A 344 2.03 15.01 11.97
CA GLU A 344 1.95 14.65 13.39
C GLU A 344 1.64 15.82 14.33
N ARG A 345 1.90 17.05 13.86
CA ARG A 345 1.73 18.30 14.61
C ARG A 345 0.50 19.10 14.20
N MET A 346 -0.26 18.61 13.22
CA MET A 346 -1.41 19.30 12.65
C MET A 346 -2.71 18.76 13.24
N SER A 347 -3.63 19.68 13.57
CA SER A 347 -5.03 19.31 13.81
C SER A 347 -5.76 19.09 12.48
N ASP A 348 -6.90 18.41 12.50
CA ASP A 348 -7.72 18.20 11.30
C ASP A 348 -8.13 19.53 10.66
N ALA A 349 -8.37 20.58 11.46
CA ALA A 349 -8.67 21.93 10.97
C ALA A 349 -7.45 22.56 10.25
N ASP A 350 -6.22 22.36 10.77
CA ASP A 350 -5.00 22.84 10.14
C ASP A 350 -4.73 22.10 8.82
N ILE A 351 -4.98 20.79 8.79
CA ILE A 351 -4.87 19.96 7.57
C ILE A 351 -5.80 20.49 6.48
N ILE A 352 -7.09 20.70 6.80
CA ILE A 352 -8.06 21.24 5.85
C ILE A 352 -7.65 22.63 5.37
N LYS A 353 -7.24 23.51 6.29
CA LYS A 353 -6.78 24.87 5.95
C LYS A 353 -5.56 24.84 5.03
N SER A 354 -4.56 24.01 5.35
CA SER A 354 -3.37 23.83 4.51
C SER A 354 -3.74 23.30 3.12
N ALA A 355 -4.69 22.37 3.04
CA ALA A 355 -5.17 21.83 1.76
C ALA A 355 -5.82 22.91 0.88
N LEU A 356 -6.68 23.73 1.44
CA LEU A 356 -7.31 24.83 0.70
C LEU A 356 -6.25 25.83 0.18
N ASN A 357 -5.25 26.16 1.00
CA ASN A 357 -4.15 27.01 0.58
C ASN A 357 -3.32 26.38 -0.54
N ALA A 358 -3.02 25.07 -0.45
CA ALA A 358 -2.29 24.33 -1.46
C ALA A 358 -3.01 24.34 -2.82
N VAL A 359 -4.33 24.16 -2.81
CA VAL A 359 -5.16 24.25 -4.03
C VAL A 359 -5.02 25.60 -4.71
N LEU A 360 -5.09 26.70 -3.94
CA LEU A 360 -4.92 28.07 -4.47
C LEU A 360 -3.49 28.33 -4.95
N GLU A 361 -2.48 27.82 -4.24
CA GLU A 361 -1.05 27.92 -4.64
C GLU A 361 -0.80 27.21 -5.96
N VAL A 362 -1.33 25.99 -6.11
CA VAL A 362 -1.03 25.12 -7.26
C VAL A 362 -1.84 25.49 -8.49
N TYR A 363 -3.15 25.67 -8.33
CA TYR A 363 -4.08 25.81 -9.45
C TYR A 363 -4.57 27.24 -9.65
N GLY A 364 -4.33 28.13 -8.69
CA GLY A 364 -4.77 29.53 -8.72
C GLY A 364 -6.15 29.76 -8.11
N PRO A 365 -6.72 30.98 -8.24
CA PRO A 365 -7.97 31.35 -7.62
C PRO A 365 -9.14 30.42 -7.97
N ALA A 366 -9.95 30.11 -6.96
CA ALA A 366 -11.17 29.33 -7.09
C ALA A 366 -12.27 29.91 -6.18
N PRO A 367 -13.55 29.62 -6.45
CA PRO A 367 -14.63 29.85 -5.50
C PRO A 367 -14.46 28.95 -4.27
N ASP A 368 -15.26 29.16 -3.25
CA ASP A 368 -15.36 28.23 -2.13
C ASP A 368 -15.77 26.84 -2.66
N PRO A 369 -15.18 25.75 -2.14
CA PRO A 369 -15.57 24.40 -2.54
C PRO A 369 -16.99 24.08 -2.11
N ASP A 370 -17.69 23.22 -2.87
CA ASP A 370 -19.04 22.75 -2.51
C ASP A 370 -18.98 21.93 -1.21
N PHE A 371 -17.93 21.12 -1.04
CA PHE A 371 -17.61 20.45 0.22
C PHE A 371 -16.14 20.00 0.25
N VAL A 372 -15.71 19.60 1.44
CA VAL A 372 -14.38 19.04 1.71
C VAL A 372 -14.52 17.73 2.45
N GLU A 373 -13.74 16.73 2.09
CA GLU A 373 -13.68 15.44 2.77
C GLU A 373 -12.24 15.20 3.25
N LEU A 374 -12.05 14.90 4.54
CA LEU A 374 -10.76 14.58 5.14
C LEU A 374 -10.69 13.07 5.42
N PHE A 375 -9.64 12.44 4.94
CA PHE A 375 -9.24 11.09 5.32
C PHE A 375 -7.94 11.17 6.10
N HIS A 376 -7.95 10.67 7.34
CA HIS A 376 -6.80 10.71 8.24
C HIS A 376 -6.56 9.35 8.90
N TYR A 377 -5.43 8.73 8.59
CA TYR A 377 -5.02 7.44 9.10
C TYR A 377 -3.72 7.56 9.88
N ARG A 378 -3.77 7.40 11.21
CA ARG A 378 -2.58 7.43 12.08
C ARG A 378 -1.55 6.35 11.73
N ARG A 379 -1.99 5.26 11.13
CA ARG A 379 -1.17 4.17 10.59
C ARG A 379 -1.60 3.91 9.14
N GLY A 380 -1.26 4.84 8.25
CA GLY A 380 -1.76 4.87 6.88
C GLY A 380 -0.99 3.95 5.94
N LEU A 381 0.33 4.11 5.86
CA LEU A 381 1.18 3.39 4.91
C LEU A 381 2.26 2.62 5.64
N SER A 382 2.42 1.34 5.37
CA SER A 382 3.51 0.52 5.90
C SER A 382 4.84 0.97 5.30
N ILE A 383 5.84 1.20 6.15
CA ILE A 383 7.15 1.73 5.78
C ILE A 383 8.19 0.62 5.86
N ALA A 384 8.71 0.26 4.70
CA ALA A 384 9.84 -0.66 4.63
C ALA A 384 11.15 0.11 4.86
N ASN A 385 11.49 0.30 6.13
CA ASN A 385 12.78 0.85 6.54
C ASN A 385 13.91 -0.19 6.37
N PRO A 386 15.19 0.22 6.37
CA PRO A 386 16.31 -0.70 6.29
C PRO A 386 16.23 -1.81 7.35
N GLY A 387 16.33 -3.07 6.91
CA GLY A 387 16.20 -4.27 7.76
C GLY A 387 14.76 -4.80 7.93
N HIS A 388 13.76 -4.07 7.48
CA HIS A 388 12.34 -4.42 7.63
C HIS A 388 11.99 -5.80 7.07
N TYR A 389 12.40 -6.07 5.83
CA TYR A 389 12.02 -7.31 5.15
C TYR A 389 12.55 -8.55 5.85
N GLY A 390 13.81 -8.53 6.31
CA GLY A 390 14.43 -9.65 7.04
C GLY A 390 13.78 -9.92 8.40
N THR A 391 13.34 -8.86 9.09
CA THR A 391 12.68 -8.99 10.40
C THR A 391 11.33 -9.70 10.29
N LEU A 392 10.57 -9.46 9.26
CA LEU A 392 9.22 -10.01 9.08
C LEU A 392 9.19 -11.39 8.39
N ASP A 393 10.24 -11.78 7.69
CA ASP A 393 10.28 -13.07 6.98
C ASP A 393 10.13 -14.26 7.95
N SER A 394 10.68 -14.18 9.15
CA SER A 394 10.59 -15.22 10.18
C SER A 394 9.21 -15.36 10.81
N LEU A 395 8.37 -14.31 10.82
CA LEU A 395 7.08 -14.30 11.51
C LEU A 395 6.13 -15.43 11.09
N HIS A 396 6.16 -15.82 9.84
CA HIS A 396 5.31 -16.91 9.37
C HIS A 396 5.64 -18.26 10.00
N ALA A 397 6.93 -18.50 10.31
CA ALA A 397 7.38 -19.72 10.97
C ALA A 397 7.12 -19.70 12.49
N GLU A 398 6.90 -18.53 13.07
CA GLU A 398 6.62 -18.32 14.48
C GLU A 398 5.12 -18.48 14.83
N MET A 399 4.26 -18.55 13.82
CA MET A 399 2.82 -18.73 14.02
C MET A 399 2.49 -20.18 14.37
N PRO A 400 1.54 -20.42 15.31
CA PRO A 400 1.07 -21.76 15.59
C PRO A 400 0.38 -22.39 14.36
N PRO A 401 0.40 -23.73 14.23
CA PRO A 401 -0.29 -24.41 13.14
C PRO A 401 -1.75 -23.99 13.05
N GLY A 402 -2.22 -23.64 11.86
CA GLY A 402 -3.57 -23.15 11.61
C GLY A 402 -3.75 -21.62 11.71
N VAL A 403 -2.74 -20.89 12.13
CA VAL A 403 -2.74 -19.41 12.11
C VAL A 403 -1.78 -18.89 11.03
N TYR A 404 -2.28 -17.99 10.20
CA TYR A 404 -1.52 -17.38 9.10
C TYR A 404 -1.70 -15.87 9.09
N LEU A 405 -0.64 -15.15 8.72
CA LEU A 405 -0.64 -13.70 8.64
C LEU A 405 -0.72 -13.25 7.18
N ALA A 406 -1.45 -12.16 6.91
CA ALA A 406 -1.47 -11.50 5.63
C ALA A 406 -1.51 -9.97 5.81
N GLY A 407 -0.88 -9.23 4.91
CA GLY A 407 -0.85 -7.77 4.93
C GLY A 407 0.23 -7.19 4.03
N ASP A 408 0.06 -5.94 3.65
CA ASP A 408 1.04 -5.20 2.85
C ASP A 408 2.37 -4.98 3.60
N TYR A 409 2.34 -5.01 4.91
CA TYR A 409 3.52 -4.83 5.77
C TYR A 409 4.60 -5.90 5.60
N PHE A 410 4.30 -7.06 5.04
CA PHE A 410 5.32 -8.05 4.69
C PHE A 410 6.25 -7.61 3.57
N ALA A 411 5.84 -6.63 2.79
CA ALA A 411 6.68 -5.99 1.79
C ALA A 411 6.72 -4.47 2.02
N HIS A 412 5.73 -3.75 1.56
CA HIS A 412 5.57 -2.31 1.77
C HIS A 412 4.16 -1.91 1.31
N ALA A 413 3.72 -0.68 1.64
CA ALA A 413 2.40 -0.20 1.26
C ALA A 413 2.13 -0.39 -0.24
N GLY A 414 1.10 -1.17 -0.56
CA GLY A 414 0.70 -1.42 -1.94
C GLY A 414 -0.34 -2.54 -2.08
N VAL A 415 -1.25 -2.35 -3.03
CA VAL A 415 -2.33 -3.32 -3.31
C VAL A 415 -1.77 -4.69 -3.71
N GLU A 416 -0.72 -4.71 -4.54
CA GLU A 416 -0.07 -5.95 -4.95
C GLU A 416 0.57 -6.69 -3.77
N ALA A 417 1.25 -5.97 -2.87
CA ALA A 417 1.84 -6.56 -1.66
C ALA A 417 0.78 -7.22 -0.79
N ALA A 418 -0.35 -6.54 -0.60
CA ALA A 418 -1.47 -7.07 0.16
C ALA A 418 -2.08 -8.31 -0.50
N ILE A 419 -2.39 -8.25 -1.79
CA ILE A 419 -2.96 -9.37 -2.56
C ILE A 419 -2.00 -10.56 -2.55
N PHE A 420 -0.71 -10.33 -2.86
CA PHE A 420 0.31 -11.38 -2.86
C PHE A 420 0.41 -12.06 -1.49
N SER A 421 0.44 -11.27 -0.42
CA SER A 421 0.50 -11.78 0.96
C SER A 421 -0.74 -12.61 1.32
N GLY A 422 -1.94 -12.18 0.90
CA GLY A 422 -3.19 -12.93 1.10
C GLY A 422 -3.20 -14.27 0.38
N GLU A 423 -2.79 -14.31 -0.90
CA GLU A 423 -2.64 -15.56 -1.65
C GLU A 423 -1.59 -16.49 -1.02
N LEU A 424 -0.47 -15.92 -0.54
CA LEU A 424 0.59 -16.69 0.10
C LEU A 424 0.10 -17.33 1.40
N ALA A 425 -0.64 -16.59 2.24
CA ALA A 425 -1.24 -17.11 3.47
C ALA A 425 -2.20 -18.26 3.19
N ALA A 426 -3.09 -18.11 2.19
CA ALA A 426 -4.00 -19.16 1.77
C ALA A 426 -3.28 -20.41 1.23
N ASN A 427 -2.20 -20.23 0.48
CA ASN A 427 -1.41 -21.35 -0.07
C ASN A 427 -0.62 -22.10 1.02
N ARG A 428 -0.14 -21.40 2.07
CA ARG A 428 0.53 -22.03 3.20
C ARG A 428 -0.37 -22.98 3.99
N LEU A 429 -1.66 -22.71 4.06
CA LEU A 429 -2.63 -23.60 4.71
C LEU A 429 -2.66 -25.00 4.07
N ASN A 430 -2.41 -25.10 2.77
CA ASN A 430 -2.38 -26.36 2.01
C ASN A 430 -0.98 -26.93 1.84
N ALA A 431 0.07 -26.21 2.26
CA ALA A 431 1.43 -26.74 2.20
C ALA A 431 1.59 -27.90 3.22
N PRO A 432 2.30 -28.98 2.87
CA PRO A 432 2.62 -30.00 3.85
C PRO A 432 3.39 -29.37 5.01
N THR A 433 2.95 -29.65 6.22
CA THR A 433 3.66 -29.17 7.44
C THR A 433 5.11 -29.65 7.35
N PRO A 434 6.13 -28.76 7.46
CA PRO A 434 7.51 -29.20 7.52
C PRO A 434 7.66 -30.22 8.65
N PRO A 435 8.44 -31.30 8.48
CA PRO A 435 8.70 -32.21 9.58
C PRO A 435 9.30 -31.41 10.75
N ALA A 436 8.79 -31.66 11.95
CA ALA A 436 9.31 -31.05 13.17
C ALA A 436 10.83 -31.21 13.21
N ASP A 437 11.57 -30.13 13.41
CA ASP A 437 13.03 -30.15 13.54
C ASP A 437 13.36 -31.05 14.74
N PRO A 438 14.11 -32.17 14.59
CA PRO A 438 14.44 -33.06 15.69
C PRO A 438 15.38 -32.42 16.73
N GLN A 439 15.74 -31.14 16.59
CA GLN A 439 16.63 -30.41 17.52
C GLN A 439 15.90 -29.39 18.42
N SER A 440 14.58 -29.49 18.58
CA SER A 440 13.88 -28.69 19.60
C SER A 440 14.28 -29.14 21.01
N PRO A 441 14.69 -28.23 21.93
CA PRO A 441 15.24 -28.58 23.25
C PRO A 441 14.30 -29.25 24.25
N ALA A 442 13.07 -29.62 23.85
CA ALA A 442 12.07 -30.18 24.76
C ALA A 442 12.30 -31.64 25.19
N ASP A 443 13.17 -32.41 24.48
CA ASP A 443 13.36 -33.86 24.76
C ASP A 443 14.64 -34.22 25.57
N THR A 444 15.42 -33.23 26.04
CA THR A 444 16.63 -33.50 26.82
C THR A 444 16.41 -33.58 28.35
N ALA A 445 15.18 -33.44 28.84
CA ALA A 445 14.88 -33.47 30.28
C ALA A 445 14.52 -34.85 30.86
N ALA A 446 14.50 -35.93 30.08
CA ALA A 446 14.03 -37.26 30.51
C ALA A 446 15.11 -38.34 30.70
N ALA A 447 16.39 -38.03 30.62
CA ALA A 447 17.46 -39.04 30.76
C ALA A 447 18.53 -38.65 31.78
N VAL A 448 18.16 -38.38 33.03
CA VAL A 448 19.08 -38.49 34.18
C VAL A 448 18.31 -39.08 35.36
N LYS A 449 18.43 -40.35 35.60
CA LYS A 449 18.25 -41.06 36.91
C LYS A 449 19.24 -42.18 37.02
N PRO A 450 19.53 -42.56 38.25
CA PRO A 450 20.77 -42.26 39.00
C PRO A 450 21.89 -43.28 38.78
#